data_322fb71e9d8572258d81f6ac6ff610ed
#
_entry.id   322fb71e9d8572258d81f6ac6ff610ed
#
_cell.length_a   1.000
_cell.length_b   1.000
_cell.length_c   1.000
_cell.angle_alpha   90.00
_cell.angle_beta   90.00
_cell.angle_gamma   90.00
#
_symmetry.space_group_name_H-M   'P 1'
#
loop_
_entity.id
_entity.type
_entity.pdbx_description
1 polymer ?
#
loop_
_entity_poly.entity_id
_entity_poly.type
_entity_poly.pdbx_seq_one_letter_code
_entity_poly.pdbx_strand_id
1 'polypeptide(L)'
;VVVSWNAKKGWEKLTKIFGETKTPFVVTFGNHDEETDMNNAQILDYLCTRPYNLTYDAEKGLSGSGNCMLTIRSSDAASEKWVLYFFDSHNNTKDRSFGYYDWIKHDQIEWYRKSSSRVTARNKRILPSLAFFHIPLPEHETARWTCREFGEKQEGVCAPSVNTGSVSYTHLRAHET
;
A
#
# COMPACT_ATOMS: atom_id res chain seq x y z
N VAL A 1 -4.45 -11.54 2.73
CA VAL A 1 -3.75 -12.55 1.91
C VAL A 1 -4.71 -13.65 1.58
N VAL A 2 -4.99 -13.83 0.30
CA VAL A 2 -5.86 -14.92 -0.20
C VAL A 2 -4.99 -15.96 -0.88
N VAL A 3 -4.34 -16.81 -0.09
CA VAL A 3 -3.58 -17.95 -0.60
C VAL A 3 -4.53 -19.11 -0.87
N SER A 4 -4.84 -19.37 -2.13
CA SER A 4 -5.75 -20.43 -2.53
C SER A 4 -5.39 -20.89 -3.94
N TRP A 5 -5.41 -22.22 -4.19
CA TRP A 5 -5.26 -22.79 -5.54
C TRP A 5 -6.29 -22.26 -6.55
N ASN A 6 -7.37 -21.64 -6.07
CA ASN A 6 -8.36 -20.96 -6.87
C ASN A 6 -8.54 -19.54 -6.29
N ALA A 7 -7.71 -18.62 -6.73
CA ALA A 7 -7.69 -17.24 -6.25
C ALA A 7 -9.08 -16.60 -6.42
N LYS A 8 -9.70 -16.76 -7.59
CA LYS A 8 -11.02 -16.20 -7.88
C LYS A 8 -12.05 -16.60 -6.82
N LYS A 9 -12.11 -17.88 -6.46
CA LYS A 9 -13.05 -18.38 -5.43
C LYS A 9 -12.72 -17.82 -4.03
N GLY A 10 -11.45 -17.65 -3.73
CA GLY A 10 -11.02 -17.02 -2.48
C GLY A 10 -11.45 -15.56 -2.40
N TRP A 11 -11.17 -14.79 -3.44
CA TRP A 11 -11.57 -13.39 -3.56
C TRP A 11 -13.10 -13.21 -3.60
N GLU A 12 -13.82 -14.14 -4.26
CA GLU A 12 -15.27 -14.14 -4.28
C GLU A 12 -15.88 -14.27 -2.88
N LYS A 13 -15.35 -15.20 -2.06
CA LYS A 13 -15.79 -15.36 -0.67
C LYS A 13 -15.53 -14.11 0.17
N LEU A 14 -14.33 -13.53 0.04
CA LEU A 14 -13.95 -12.33 0.79
C LEU A 14 -14.81 -11.13 0.39
N THR A 15 -14.93 -10.87 -0.91
CA THR A 15 -15.68 -9.71 -1.42
C THR A 15 -17.19 -9.83 -1.20
N LYS A 16 -17.71 -11.05 -1.09
CA LYS A 16 -19.09 -11.30 -0.68
C LYS A 16 -19.39 -10.75 0.70
N ILE A 17 -18.48 -10.93 1.67
CA ILE A 17 -18.64 -10.40 3.03
C ILE A 17 -18.75 -8.87 2.99
N PHE A 18 -17.85 -8.20 2.26
CA PHE A 18 -17.90 -6.74 2.11
C PHE A 18 -19.18 -6.26 1.41
N GLY A 19 -19.65 -7.02 0.41
CA GLY A 19 -20.92 -6.73 -0.27
C GLY A 19 -22.12 -6.85 0.65
N GLU A 20 -22.20 -7.92 1.45
CA GLU A 20 -23.30 -8.18 2.40
C GLU A 20 -23.32 -7.14 3.54
N THR A 21 -22.15 -6.77 4.05
CA THR A 21 -22.01 -5.75 5.10
C THR A 21 -22.02 -4.31 4.58
N LYS A 22 -22.04 -4.13 3.27
CA LYS A 22 -21.94 -2.81 2.60
C LYS A 22 -20.72 -2.01 3.05
N THR A 23 -19.59 -2.69 3.28
CA THR A 23 -18.37 -2.09 3.80
C THR A 23 -17.41 -1.76 2.66
N PRO A 24 -17.06 -0.49 2.44
CA PRO A 24 -16.00 -0.13 1.50
C PRO A 24 -14.66 -0.72 1.92
N PHE A 25 -13.88 -1.19 0.95
CA PHE A 25 -12.58 -1.80 1.21
C PHE A 25 -11.55 -1.43 0.14
N VAL A 26 -10.29 -1.48 0.53
CA VAL A 26 -9.12 -1.36 -0.34
C VAL A 26 -8.20 -2.54 -0.08
N VAL A 27 -7.54 -3.01 -1.13
CA VAL A 27 -6.56 -4.09 -1.06
C VAL A 27 -5.18 -3.53 -1.35
N THR A 28 -4.20 -3.88 -0.52
CA THR A 28 -2.77 -3.80 -0.84
C THR A 28 -2.24 -5.20 -1.01
N PHE A 29 -1.57 -5.46 -2.13
CA PHE A 29 -1.02 -6.77 -2.43
C PHE A 29 0.25 -7.04 -1.64
N GLY A 30 0.44 -8.32 -1.30
CA GLY A 30 1.64 -8.83 -0.66
C GLY A 30 2.34 -9.87 -1.52
N ASN A 31 3.48 -10.33 -1.05
CA ASN A 31 4.35 -11.26 -1.79
C ASN A 31 3.75 -12.65 -2.03
N HIS A 32 2.67 -13.01 -1.34
CA HIS A 32 1.99 -14.30 -1.52
C HIS A 32 0.72 -14.23 -2.38
N ASP A 33 0.27 -13.05 -2.76
CA ASP A 33 -0.99 -12.93 -3.50
C ASP A 33 -0.88 -13.43 -4.96
N GLU A 34 0.33 -13.41 -5.53
CA GLU A 34 0.63 -13.99 -6.85
C GLU A 34 1.01 -15.47 -6.83
N GLU A 35 1.06 -16.11 -5.67
CA GLU A 35 1.31 -17.57 -5.54
C GLU A 35 0.02 -18.38 -5.81
N THR A 36 -0.74 -17.95 -6.80
CA THR A 36 -2.05 -18.50 -7.14
C THR A 36 -2.18 -18.67 -8.65
N ASP A 37 -3.37 -19.03 -9.11
CA ASP A 37 -3.74 -19.08 -10.54
C ASP A 37 -4.02 -17.70 -11.17
N MET A 38 -3.89 -16.61 -10.40
CA MET A 38 -4.06 -15.23 -10.86
C MET A 38 -2.90 -14.35 -10.40
N ASN A 39 -2.44 -13.45 -11.26
CA ASN A 39 -1.52 -12.40 -10.86
C ASN A 39 -2.26 -11.18 -10.29
N ASN A 40 -1.52 -10.23 -9.67
CA ASN A 40 -2.11 -9.06 -9.02
C ASN A 40 -2.95 -8.21 -9.98
N ALA A 41 -2.56 -8.06 -11.25
CA ALA A 41 -3.35 -7.32 -12.23
C ALA A 41 -4.70 -7.99 -12.50
N GLN A 42 -4.71 -9.32 -12.67
CA GLN A 42 -5.95 -10.08 -12.87
C GLN A 42 -6.85 -10.05 -11.63
N ILE A 43 -6.23 -10.08 -10.43
CA ILE A 43 -6.98 -9.93 -9.17
C ILE A 43 -7.59 -8.53 -9.09
N LEU A 44 -6.83 -7.50 -9.43
CA LEU A 44 -7.33 -6.12 -9.46
C LEU A 44 -8.49 -5.95 -10.44
N ASP A 45 -8.37 -6.48 -11.66
CA ASP A 45 -9.45 -6.47 -12.65
C ASP A 45 -10.73 -7.12 -12.07
N TYR A 46 -10.58 -8.25 -11.38
CA TYR A 46 -11.69 -8.90 -10.71
C TYR A 46 -12.26 -8.01 -9.59
N LEU A 47 -11.43 -7.43 -8.73
CA LEU A 47 -11.86 -6.56 -7.63
C LEU A 47 -12.62 -5.33 -8.15
N CYS A 48 -12.20 -4.75 -9.26
CA CYS A 48 -12.87 -3.61 -9.89
C CYS A 48 -14.32 -3.93 -10.33
N THR A 49 -14.69 -5.21 -10.45
CA THR A 49 -16.08 -5.62 -10.70
C THR A 49 -16.91 -5.78 -9.42
N ARG A 50 -16.32 -5.68 -8.24
CA ARG A 50 -16.98 -5.96 -6.96
C ARG A 50 -17.58 -4.71 -6.33
N PRO A 51 -18.77 -4.81 -5.73
CA PRO A 51 -19.35 -3.69 -5.00
C PRO A 51 -18.47 -3.33 -3.79
N TYR A 52 -18.44 -2.04 -3.49
CA TYR A 52 -17.67 -1.46 -2.35
C TYR A 52 -16.15 -1.56 -2.47
N ASN A 53 -15.60 -2.12 -3.56
CA ASN A 53 -14.17 -2.02 -3.81
C ASN A 53 -13.78 -0.58 -4.17
N LEU A 54 -12.73 -0.08 -3.52
CA LEU A 54 -12.14 1.23 -3.78
C LEU A 54 -10.70 1.13 -4.30
N THR A 55 -10.20 -0.10 -4.52
CA THR A 55 -8.88 -0.33 -5.11
C THR A 55 -8.91 -0.05 -6.61
N TYR A 56 -7.94 0.68 -7.12
CA TYR A 56 -7.78 0.98 -8.55
C TYR A 56 -6.32 1.31 -8.86
N ASP A 57 -5.94 1.32 -10.14
CA ASP A 57 -4.65 1.86 -10.57
C ASP A 57 -4.78 3.36 -10.83
N ALA A 58 -4.03 4.16 -10.08
CA ALA A 58 -4.08 5.61 -10.17
C ALA A 58 -3.52 6.15 -11.50
N GLU A 59 -2.49 5.51 -12.02
CA GLU A 59 -1.86 5.87 -13.29
C GLU A 59 -1.53 4.60 -14.09
N LYS A 60 -1.80 4.65 -15.38
CA LYS A 60 -1.44 3.55 -16.29
C LYS A 60 0.07 3.43 -16.45
N GLY A 61 0.59 2.23 -16.27
CA GLY A 61 2.01 1.94 -16.42
C GLY A 61 2.84 2.21 -15.17
N LEU A 62 2.22 2.56 -14.06
CA LEU A 62 2.87 2.60 -12.77
C LEU A 62 3.26 1.17 -12.34
N SER A 63 4.45 1.01 -11.75
CA SER A 63 4.93 -0.29 -11.28
C SER A 63 3.99 -0.87 -10.23
N GLY A 64 3.68 -2.17 -10.36
CA GLY A 64 2.75 -2.89 -9.48
C GLY A 64 1.29 -2.66 -9.85
N SER A 65 0.39 -3.14 -8.99
CA SER A 65 -1.07 -3.12 -9.18
C SER A 65 -1.78 -2.59 -7.93
N GLY A 66 -2.84 -1.80 -8.11
CA GLY A 66 -3.63 -1.27 -7.00
C GLY A 66 -2.98 -0.08 -6.28
N ASN A 67 -2.00 0.58 -6.89
CA ASN A 67 -1.47 1.84 -6.36
C ASN A 67 -2.52 2.92 -6.48
N CYS A 68 -3.11 3.33 -5.37
CA CYS A 68 -4.19 4.29 -5.37
C CYS A 68 -4.14 5.26 -4.18
N MET A 69 -4.91 6.32 -4.29
CA MET A 69 -5.02 7.35 -3.27
C MET A 69 -6.49 7.64 -3.00
N LEU A 70 -6.87 7.65 -1.74
CA LEU A 70 -8.19 8.05 -1.29
C LEU A 70 -8.11 9.26 -0.37
N THR A 71 -9.16 10.07 -0.35
CA THR A 71 -9.29 11.17 0.60
C THR A 71 -10.47 10.94 1.52
N ILE A 72 -10.25 11.16 2.81
CA ILE A 72 -11.33 11.21 3.80
C ILE A 72 -11.79 12.65 3.90
N ARG A 73 -13.08 12.86 3.71
CA ARG A 73 -13.72 14.17 3.81
C ARG A 73 -14.35 14.39 5.18
N SER A 74 -14.61 15.65 5.52
CA SER A 74 -15.46 16.01 6.65
C SER A 74 -16.88 15.44 6.47
N SER A 75 -17.63 15.34 7.56
CA SER A 75 -19.00 14.80 7.56
C SER A 75 -19.97 15.55 6.64
N ASP A 76 -19.74 16.83 6.43
CA ASP A 76 -20.46 17.69 5.49
C ASP A 76 -19.93 17.61 4.05
N ALA A 77 -18.91 16.76 3.82
CA ALA A 77 -18.18 16.60 2.56
C ALA A 77 -17.53 17.89 2.01
N ALA A 78 -17.49 18.98 2.79
CA ALA A 78 -17.02 20.28 2.32
C ALA A 78 -15.49 20.36 2.19
N SER A 79 -14.74 19.58 2.98
CA SER A 79 -13.27 19.65 3.00
C SER A 79 -12.61 18.26 3.12
N GLU A 80 -11.45 18.11 2.50
CA GLU A 80 -10.60 16.96 2.68
C GLU A 80 -9.86 17.07 4.02
N LYS A 81 -9.78 15.98 4.79
CA LYS A 81 -9.19 15.92 6.13
C LYS A 81 -7.96 15.04 6.19
N TRP A 82 -7.98 13.91 5.49
CA TRP A 82 -6.91 12.93 5.47
C TRP A 82 -6.70 12.39 4.07
N VAL A 83 -5.49 11.93 3.80
CA VAL A 83 -5.13 11.21 2.58
C VAL A 83 -4.65 9.82 2.92
N LEU A 84 -5.15 8.83 2.21
CA LEU A 84 -4.74 7.44 2.33
C LEU A 84 -4.04 7.05 1.03
N TYR A 85 -2.77 6.63 1.12
CA TYR A 85 -1.99 6.13 0.00
C TYR A 85 -1.84 4.62 0.12
N PHE A 86 -2.07 3.92 -0.95
CA PHE A 86 -1.93 2.47 -1.02
C PHE A 86 -0.89 2.14 -2.08
N PHE A 87 0.11 1.35 -1.70
CA PHE A 87 1.20 0.97 -2.59
C PHE A 87 1.28 -0.53 -2.73
N ASP A 88 1.45 -1.00 -3.95
CA ASP A 88 1.98 -2.33 -4.18
C ASP A 88 3.49 -2.31 -3.91
N SER A 89 3.90 -2.94 -2.84
CA SER A 89 5.32 -3.09 -2.48
C SER A 89 5.99 -4.28 -3.17
N HIS A 90 5.30 -4.82 -4.16
CA HIS A 90 5.71 -5.95 -4.97
C HIS A 90 5.84 -7.28 -4.21
N ASN A 91 6.57 -8.20 -4.81
CA ASN A 91 6.69 -9.59 -4.42
C ASN A 91 8.13 -9.89 -3.92
N ASN A 92 8.64 -11.06 -4.19
CA ASN A 92 10.01 -11.42 -3.96
C ASN A 92 10.91 -10.90 -5.09
N THR A 93 12.07 -10.34 -4.73
CA THR A 93 13.03 -9.91 -5.75
C THR A 93 13.63 -11.08 -6.50
N LYS A 94 13.89 -10.88 -7.79
CA LYS A 94 14.64 -11.83 -8.62
C LYS A 94 16.14 -11.73 -8.35
N ASP A 95 16.63 -10.57 -7.98
CA ASP A 95 18.04 -10.33 -7.66
C ASP A 95 18.26 -10.43 -6.14
N ARG A 96 18.81 -11.55 -5.72
CA ARG A 96 19.07 -11.87 -4.33
C ARG A 96 20.16 -11.03 -3.67
N SER A 97 20.91 -10.24 -4.44
CA SER A 97 21.89 -9.28 -3.89
C SER A 97 21.20 -8.16 -3.09
N PHE A 98 19.93 -7.88 -3.39
CA PHE A 98 19.11 -6.90 -2.68
C PHE A 98 18.26 -7.49 -1.55
N GLY A 99 18.41 -8.76 -1.21
CA GLY A 99 17.63 -9.44 -0.19
C GLY A 99 16.54 -10.35 -0.75
N TYR A 100 15.50 -10.62 0.03
CA TYR A 100 14.40 -11.52 -0.35
C TYR A 100 13.26 -10.82 -1.03
N TYR A 101 12.90 -9.65 -0.54
CA TYR A 101 11.72 -8.90 -0.95
C TYR A 101 12.05 -7.82 -1.95
N ASP A 102 11.11 -7.53 -2.81
CA ASP A 102 11.14 -6.37 -3.67
C ASP A 102 10.71 -5.11 -2.86
N TRP A 103 10.56 -3.95 -3.50
CA TRP A 103 10.34 -2.68 -2.83
C TRP A 103 9.49 -1.73 -3.68
N ILE A 104 8.98 -0.68 -3.05
CA ILE A 104 8.29 0.42 -3.74
C ILE A 104 9.24 1.06 -4.74
N LYS A 105 8.85 1.12 -6.02
CA LYS A 105 9.70 1.57 -7.12
C LYS A 105 9.75 3.10 -7.23
N HIS A 106 10.74 3.58 -7.94
CA HIS A 106 10.97 5.01 -8.11
C HIS A 106 9.78 5.74 -8.76
N ASP A 107 9.12 5.15 -9.74
CA ASP A 107 7.94 5.70 -10.39
C ASP A 107 6.74 5.82 -9.44
N GLN A 108 6.58 4.88 -8.51
CA GLN A 108 5.56 4.95 -7.45
C GLN A 108 5.86 6.10 -6.47
N ILE A 109 7.13 6.34 -6.15
CA ILE A 109 7.55 7.47 -5.31
C ILE A 109 7.27 8.79 -6.03
N GLU A 110 7.60 8.89 -7.31
CA GLU A 110 7.30 10.09 -8.12
C GLU A 110 5.80 10.34 -8.24
N TRP A 111 5.00 9.28 -8.39
CA TRP A 111 3.55 9.37 -8.36
C TRP A 111 3.05 9.92 -7.01
N TYR A 112 3.57 9.40 -5.91
CA TYR A 112 3.25 9.88 -4.56
C TYR A 112 3.57 11.37 -4.40
N ARG A 113 4.78 11.79 -4.78
CA ARG A 113 5.22 13.19 -4.71
C ARG A 113 4.28 14.12 -5.48
N LYS A 114 3.97 13.76 -6.72
CA LYS A 114 3.05 14.52 -7.57
C LYS A 114 1.65 14.57 -6.96
N SER A 115 1.16 13.44 -6.46
CA SER A 115 -0.18 13.36 -5.86
C SER A 115 -0.27 14.16 -4.58
N SER A 116 0.71 14.08 -3.69
CA SER A 116 0.81 14.85 -2.45
C SER A 116 0.88 16.36 -2.74
N SER A 117 1.70 16.77 -3.71
CA SER A 117 1.79 18.17 -4.13
C SER A 117 0.46 18.70 -4.66
N ARG A 118 -0.26 17.91 -5.48
CA ARG A 118 -1.60 18.28 -5.98
C ARG A 118 -2.62 18.44 -4.85
N VAL A 119 -2.59 17.53 -3.86
CA VAL A 119 -3.48 17.61 -2.69
C VAL A 119 -3.16 18.85 -1.88
N THR A 120 -1.89 19.13 -1.61
CA THR A 120 -1.44 20.32 -0.88
C THR A 120 -1.86 21.61 -1.60
N ALA A 121 -1.65 21.70 -2.90
CA ALA A 121 -2.04 22.87 -3.70
C ALA A 121 -3.56 23.09 -3.68
N ARG A 122 -4.37 22.03 -3.84
CA ARG A 122 -5.83 22.08 -3.81
C ARG A 122 -6.36 22.52 -2.45
N ASN A 123 -5.78 22.03 -1.36
CA ASN A 123 -6.22 22.32 0.00
C ASN A 123 -5.54 23.56 0.61
N LYS A 124 -4.54 24.14 -0.06
CA LYS A 124 -3.69 25.25 0.43
C LYS A 124 -3.04 24.94 1.79
N ARG A 125 -2.84 23.69 2.09
CA ARG A 125 -2.20 23.17 3.31
C ARG A 125 -1.81 21.72 3.14
N ILE A 126 -0.85 21.26 3.92
CA ILE A 126 -0.51 19.85 4.05
C ILE A 126 -1.62 19.14 4.84
N LEU A 127 -2.11 18.03 4.33
CA LEU A 127 -3.05 17.16 5.04
C LEU A 127 -2.29 16.01 5.69
N PRO A 128 -2.72 15.58 6.88
CA PRO A 128 -2.22 14.34 7.45
C PRO A 128 -2.53 13.17 6.51
N SER A 129 -1.59 12.22 6.42
CA SER A 129 -1.73 11.07 5.54
C SER A 129 -1.25 9.78 6.19
N LEU A 130 -1.76 8.66 5.69
CA LEU A 130 -1.31 7.32 6.01
C LEU A 130 -0.92 6.61 4.72
N ALA A 131 0.16 5.85 4.78
CA ALA A 131 0.61 4.98 3.70
C ALA A 131 0.44 3.51 4.10
N PHE A 132 -0.12 2.72 3.20
CA PHE A 132 -0.38 1.30 3.38
C PHE A 132 0.40 0.51 2.33
N PHE A 133 1.20 -0.41 2.77
CA PHE A 133 1.99 -1.32 1.93
C PHE A 133 2.32 -2.59 2.73
N HIS A 134 2.65 -3.69 2.03
CA HIS A 134 2.87 -4.98 2.66
C HIS A 134 4.32 -5.18 3.10
N ILE A 135 5.29 -4.99 2.20
CA ILE A 135 6.72 -5.19 2.48
C ILE A 135 7.24 -4.00 3.29
N PRO A 136 7.75 -4.22 4.52
CA PRO A 136 8.26 -3.13 5.36
C PRO A 136 9.44 -2.40 4.73
N LEU A 137 9.55 -1.12 5.01
CA LEU A 137 10.71 -0.31 4.64
C LEU A 137 11.88 -0.59 5.60
N PRO A 138 13.15 -0.44 5.17
CA PRO A 138 14.33 -0.61 6.01
C PRO A 138 14.28 0.18 7.32
N GLU A 139 13.64 1.30 7.30
CA GLU A 139 13.52 2.21 8.45
C GLU A 139 12.61 1.68 9.55
N HIS A 140 11.70 0.77 9.25
CA HIS A 140 10.94 0.09 10.29
C HIS A 140 11.85 -0.72 11.20
N GLU A 141 12.92 -1.31 10.66
CA GLU A 141 13.93 -2.00 11.46
C GLU A 141 14.75 -1.00 12.29
N THR A 142 15.20 0.08 11.67
CA THR A 142 15.91 1.16 12.38
C THR A 142 15.05 1.74 13.49
N ALA A 143 13.80 2.07 13.23
CA ALA A 143 12.87 2.57 14.23
C ALA A 143 12.68 1.56 15.38
N ARG A 144 12.56 0.26 15.08
CA ARG A 144 12.46 -0.79 16.09
C ARG A 144 13.63 -0.81 17.06
N TRP A 145 14.87 -0.55 16.58
CA TRP A 145 16.07 -0.57 17.40
C TRP A 145 16.34 0.76 18.11
N THR A 146 15.93 1.88 17.53
CA THR A 146 16.16 3.22 18.07
C THR A 146 15.05 3.71 19.01
N CYS A 147 13.84 3.19 18.90
CA CYS A 147 12.70 3.57 19.76
C CYS A 147 12.78 3.06 21.20
N ARG A 148 13.95 2.65 21.69
CA ARG A 148 14.15 2.32 23.11
C ARG A 148 13.93 3.50 24.06
N GLU A 149 13.95 4.72 23.54
CA GLU A 149 13.79 5.94 24.35
C GLU A 149 12.35 6.51 24.35
N PHE A 150 11.49 6.12 23.41
CA PHE A 150 10.19 6.78 23.20
C PHE A 150 8.96 5.87 23.15
N GLY A 151 9.11 4.58 23.38
CA GLY A 151 7.97 3.68 23.35
C GLY A 151 8.29 2.28 23.84
N GLU A 152 7.30 1.66 24.45
CA GLU A 152 7.34 0.24 24.75
C GLU A 152 7.40 -0.55 23.44
N LYS A 153 8.30 -1.54 23.40
CA LYS A 153 8.37 -2.52 22.33
C LYS A 153 7.00 -3.21 22.24
N GLN A 154 6.27 -2.97 21.18
CA GLN A 154 5.04 -3.71 20.93
C GLN A 154 5.41 -5.18 20.67
N GLU A 155 5.08 -6.04 21.59
CA GLU A 155 5.22 -7.50 21.40
C GLU A 155 4.34 -7.93 20.21
N GLY A 156 4.88 -8.74 19.32
CA GLY A 156 4.16 -9.31 18.19
C GLY A 156 4.37 -8.62 16.84
N VAL A 157 5.03 -7.48 16.77
CA VAL A 157 5.49 -6.95 15.49
C VAL A 157 6.82 -7.61 15.13
N CYS A 158 6.74 -8.80 14.59
CA CYS A 158 7.87 -9.39 13.91
C CYS A 158 8.01 -8.63 12.58
N ALA A 159 8.92 -7.67 12.52
CA ALA A 159 9.33 -7.17 11.22
C ALA A 159 10.02 -8.34 10.50
N PRO A 160 9.51 -8.81 9.37
CA PRO A 160 10.25 -9.74 8.53
C PRO A 160 11.59 -9.10 8.16
N SER A 161 12.53 -9.92 7.71
CA SER A 161 13.81 -9.43 7.23
C SER A 161 13.60 -8.31 6.22
N VAL A 162 14.09 -7.13 6.54
CA VAL A 162 13.91 -5.94 5.73
C VAL A 162 14.89 -5.96 4.58
N ASN A 163 14.48 -5.51 3.42
CA ASN A 163 15.35 -5.38 2.27
C ASN A 163 16.34 -4.22 2.48
N THR A 164 17.62 -4.53 2.71
CA THR A 164 18.67 -3.53 2.96
C THR A 164 19.06 -2.73 1.72
N GLY A 165 18.60 -3.12 0.54
CA GLY A 165 18.93 -2.47 -0.74
C GLY A 165 17.94 -1.42 -1.22
N SER A 166 16.84 -1.18 -0.51
CA SER A 166 15.82 -0.26 -1.00
C SER A 166 16.22 1.21 -0.80
N VAL A 167 16.30 1.92 -1.90
CA VAL A 167 16.58 3.38 -1.95
C VAL A 167 15.29 4.19 -1.83
N SER A 168 14.14 3.52 -1.73
CA SER A 168 12.82 4.15 -1.84
C SER A 168 12.50 5.14 -0.71
N TYR A 169 13.04 4.90 0.45
CA TYR A 169 12.68 5.64 1.66
C TYR A 169 13.25 7.07 1.73
N THR A 170 14.49 7.28 1.33
CA THR A 170 15.10 8.61 1.37
C THR A 170 14.30 9.66 0.60
N HIS A 171 13.48 9.22 -0.35
CA HIS A 171 12.64 10.12 -1.13
C HIS A 171 11.26 10.39 -0.52
N LEU A 172 10.70 9.46 0.24
CA LEU A 172 9.43 9.70 0.95
C LEU A 172 9.62 10.71 2.08
N ARG A 173 10.75 10.65 2.80
CA ARG A 173 11.05 11.55 3.91
C ARG A 173 11.43 12.99 3.50
N ALA A 174 11.96 13.18 2.31
CA ALA A 174 12.42 14.48 1.83
C ALA A 174 11.29 15.53 1.61
N HIS A 175 10.04 15.16 1.82
CA HIS A 175 8.87 16.02 1.62
C HIS A 175 8.04 16.27 2.89
N GLU A 176 8.47 15.75 4.05
CA GLU A 176 7.80 15.98 5.33
C GLU A 176 8.38 17.17 6.13
N THR A 177 9.37 17.88 5.58
CA THR A 177 9.98 19.08 6.21
C THR A 177 9.56 20.36 5.51
#